data_e4add41fb5b999c599d2106fab6ca8f7
#
_entry.id   e4add41fb5b999c599d2106fab6ca8f7
#
_cell.length_a   1.000
_cell.length_b   1.000
_cell.length_c   1.000
_cell.angle_alpha   90.00
_cell.angle_beta   90.00
_cell.angle_gamma   90.00
#
_symmetry.space_group_name_H-M   'P 1'
#
loop_
_entity.id
_entity.type
_entity.pdbx_description
1 polymer ?
#
loop_
_entity_poly.entity_id
_entity_poly.type
_entity_poly.pdbx_seq_one_letter_code
_entity_poly.pdbx_strand_id
1 'polypeptide(L)'
;MNNLHSASHGGSLRSAPVVLYLLVSGIFGLAVAGCDDHSTPTHLAAARDVQAVAEPARHTKVASAAGKYLAGRFARRSRDFGSAARLLTDALELDKENSGIRRQAFFALVASGRFDDAAKLANLIVDGSNGAPISNLTLVVEDVRAQKFEQAAKRLVDMPKHGMNTFTSPLLVAWLHFARGEVDKAVQALDSLSKVESFAGLRNLHVGLIMDLAGNPVAAEEALKKSAKKAPSLRVVQAYGRFLERCGRPKEAKKLYQDFVAKADGANSLEAAFQRLKSGKKPERLVNNTNQGMAEVFFNLSGTLAQGRSTDLALIYGRFALRLRPDFPLVQVLLGGLLESLDRKNEALALYDAVNPSSPLYWAARLRKAETLDELKRTDEAIAQLKQMAGERADQYEPLTRLGDMLRAKKRYDEAAFSYSQAVKRIGELAKPHWSLLYARGIAYERSKQWAKAEADFLGALRLSPEQPFVLNYLGYSWVDQGLHLDRAKGMIERAVQLRPNDGYIVDSLGWVLFRLRDFEGAARRLERAVILRPDDPTINDHLGDAYWRVGRFLEARFQWRRALSLDPDKKEIPTIQKKLQRGLADVPTKDRRG
;
A
#
# COMPACT_ATOMS: atom_id res chain seq x y z
N MET A 1 32.93 -7.94 -12.75
CA MET A 1 31.75 -7.09 -13.13
C MET A 1 30.41 -7.84 -13.13
N ASN A 2 30.30 -9.08 -12.63
CA ASN A 2 29.12 -9.92 -12.82
C ASN A 2 28.38 -10.31 -11.53
N ASN A 3 28.85 -9.97 -10.33
CA ASN A 3 28.34 -10.55 -9.09
C ASN A 3 27.26 -9.74 -8.34
N LEU A 4 26.84 -8.58 -8.84
CA LEU A 4 25.68 -7.85 -8.29
C LEU A 4 24.36 -8.28 -8.92
N HIS A 5 24.34 -9.37 -9.72
CA HIS A 5 23.15 -9.78 -10.48
C HIS A 5 22.05 -10.41 -9.61
N SER A 6 22.38 -11.07 -8.51
CA SER A 6 21.39 -11.73 -7.67
C SER A 6 20.76 -10.82 -6.62
N ALA A 7 21.42 -9.73 -6.23
CA ALA A 7 20.85 -8.75 -5.30
C ALA A 7 19.65 -7.95 -5.86
N SER A 8 19.25 -8.17 -7.12
CA SER A 8 18.12 -7.48 -7.75
C SER A 8 16.81 -8.26 -7.72
N HIS A 9 16.74 -9.42 -7.04
CA HIS A 9 15.48 -10.09 -6.83
C HIS A 9 14.72 -9.45 -5.66
N GLY A 10 13.72 -8.64 -6.01
CA GLY A 10 12.56 -8.41 -5.19
C GLY A 10 12.67 -7.51 -3.98
N GLY A 11 13.79 -6.93 -3.71
CA GLY A 11 13.82 -5.68 -2.97
C GLY A 11 13.53 -4.54 -3.95
N SER A 12 12.31 -4.47 -4.56
CA SER A 12 11.84 -3.14 -4.86
C SER A 12 12.05 -2.42 -3.53
N LEU A 13 12.90 -1.37 -3.50
CA LEU A 13 12.56 -0.25 -2.69
C LEU A 13 11.15 0.08 -3.17
N ARG A 14 10.18 -0.71 -2.69
CA ARG A 14 8.84 -0.20 -2.55
C ARG A 14 9.14 1.06 -1.79
N SER A 15 9.22 2.17 -2.52
CA SER A 15 8.78 3.41 -1.96
C SER A 15 7.63 2.92 -1.11
N ALA A 16 7.84 2.92 0.21
CA ALA A 16 6.81 2.53 1.17
C ALA A 16 5.58 3.12 0.54
N PRO A 17 4.53 2.36 0.27
CA PRO A 17 3.41 2.94 -0.44
C PRO A 17 3.31 4.29 0.24
N VAL A 18 3.31 5.39 -0.53
CA VAL A 18 2.67 6.57 -0.08
C VAL A 18 1.25 6.07 0.03
N VAL A 19 1.06 5.19 1.04
CA VAL A 19 -0.18 5.08 1.74
C VAL A 19 -0.35 6.53 2.02
N LEU A 20 -1.28 7.12 1.27
CA LEU A 20 -1.91 8.34 1.65
C LEU A 20 -2.23 8.06 3.12
N TYR A 21 -1.30 8.43 4.03
CA TYR A 21 -1.50 8.38 5.45
C TYR A 21 -2.62 9.39 5.65
N LEU A 22 -3.83 8.89 5.44
CA LEU A 22 -5.02 9.44 6.04
C LEU A 22 -4.77 9.18 7.51
N LEU A 23 -3.92 10.05 8.11
CA LEU A 23 -3.67 10.10 9.54
C LEU A 23 -5.01 10.33 10.22
N VAL A 24 -5.75 9.25 10.39
CA VAL A 24 -6.66 9.08 11.50
C VAL A 24 -5.78 8.64 12.65
N SER A 25 -5.00 9.58 13.21
CA SER A 25 -4.26 9.38 14.43
C SER A 25 -5.28 9.28 15.57
N GLY A 26 -5.74 8.08 15.82
CA GLY A 26 -6.60 7.74 16.95
C GLY A 26 -6.06 6.43 17.51
N ILE A 27 -5.32 6.53 18.60
CA ILE A 27 -4.86 5.45 19.45
C ILE A 27 -6.02 4.51 19.77
N PHE A 28 -5.95 3.27 19.25
CA PHE A 28 -6.76 2.18 19.74
C PHE A 28 -5.85 1.06 20.23
N GLY A 29 -5.49 1.14 21.51
CA GLY A 29 -5.15 -0.02 22.28
C GLY A 29 -6.43 -0.63 22.84
N LEU A 30 -7.03 -1.58 22.15
CA LEU A 30 -8.00 -2.50 22.73
C LEU A 30 -7.28 -3.81 22.95
N ALA A 31 -7.00 -4.10 24.22
CA ALA A 31 -6.64 -5.41 24.68
C ALA A 31 -7.80 -6.36 24.36
N VAL A 32 -7.59 -7.25 23.39
CA VAL A 32 -8.41 -8.44 23.24
C VAL A 32 -7.69 -9.54 23.99
N ALA A 33 -8.29 -9.95 25.10
CA ALA A 33 -7.87 -11.10 25.88
C ALA A 33 -7.79 -12.34 24.98
N GLY A 34 -6.69 -13.08 25.11
CA GLY A 34 -6.40 -14.26 24.34
C GLY A 34 -7.35 -15.42 24.63
N CYS A 35 -7.51 -16.25 23.64
CA CYS A 35 -7.67 -17.69 23.79
C CYS A 35 -6.57 -18.33 22.95
N ASP A 36 -5.57 -18.84 23.67
CA ASP A 36 -4.60 -19.78 23.13
C ASP A 36 -5.31 -21.06 22.74
N ASP A 37 -5.05 -21.53 21.54
CA ASP A 37 -5.16 -22.96 21.26
C ASP A 37 -4.00 -23.36 20.33
N HIS A 38 -3.04 -24.04 20.95
CA HIS A 38 -1.91 -24.69 20.32
C HIS A 38 -2.37 -25.98 19.66
N SER A 39 -2.22 -26.09 18.35
CA SER A 39 -1.90 -27.37 17.72
C SER A 39 -1.29 -27.15 16.33
N THR A 40 0.02 -27.29 16.25
CA THR A 40 0.76 -27.57 15.02
C THR A 40 0.50 -29.02 14.58
N PRO A 41 0.35 -29.25 13.29
CA PRO A 41 0.84 -30.49 12.70
C PRO A 41 1.92 -30.19 11.65
N THR A 42 3.12 -30.63 11.98
CA THR A 42 4.17 -30.97 11.03
C THR A 42 3.71 -32.05 10.06
N HIS A 43 3.65 -31.72 8.78
CA HIS A 43 3.84 -32.69 7.71
C HIS A 43 4.52 -32.02 6.52
N LEU A 44 5.82 -32.26 6.40
CA LEU A 44 6.58 -32.19 5.16
C LEU A 44 6.03 -33.25 4.19
N ALA A 45 5.49 -32.83 3.07
CA ALA A 45 5.31 -33.67 1.90
C ALA A 45 5.83 -32.92 0.69
N ALA A 46 6.77 -33.56 0.02
CA ALA A 46 7.47 -33.12 -1.16
C ALA A 46 6.49 -32.72 -2.28
N ALA A 47 6.60 -31.48 -2.74
CA ALA A 47 5.99 -31.07 -4.00
C ALA A 47 6.88 -31.54 -5.15
N ARG A 48 6.38 -32.51 -5.90
CA ARG A 48 6.91 -32.87 -7.22
C ARG A 48 6.42 -31.88 -8.24
N ASP A 49 7.33 -31.48 -9.12
CA ASP A 49 7.08 -30.68 -10.31
C ASP A 49 5.86 -31.16 -11.10
N VAL A 50 4.91 -30.26 -11.29
CA VAL A 50 3.97 -30.32 -12.40
C VAL A 50 3.96 -28.95 -13.06
N GLN A 51 4.87 -28.76 -13.99
CA GLN A 51 4.70 -27.77 -15.06
C GLN A 51 3.57 -28.28 -15.97
N ALA A 52 2.35 -27.94 -15.64
CA ALA A 52 1.24 -27.98 -16.57
C ALA A 52 1.05 -26.56 -17.11
N VAL A 53 1.41 -26.36 -18.37
CA VAL A 53 0.91 -25.24 -19.17
C VAL A 53 -0.60 -25.30 -19.10
N ALA A 54 -1.21 -24.47 -18.29
CA ALA A 54 -2.65 -24.35 -18.21
C ALA A 54 -3.13 -23.66 -19.50
N GLU A 55 -3.64 -24.45 -20.45
CA GLU A 55 -4.58 -23.94 -21.45
C GLU A 55 -5.67 -23.14 -20.73
N PRO A 56 -6.19 -22.03 -21.30
CA PRO A 56 -7.27 -21.29 -20.69
C PRO A 56 -8.44 -22.26 -20.46
N ALA A 57 -8.74 -22.51 -19.20
CA ALA A 57 -9.77 -23.45 -18.80
C ALA A 57 -11.07 -23.09 -19.53
N ARG A 58 -11.49 -23.94 -20.47
CA ARG A 58 -12.85 -23.91 -21.02
C ARG A 58 -13.79 -23.91 -19.81
N HIS A 59 -14.65 -22.92 -19.72
CA HIS A 59 -15.64 -22.78 -18.65
C HIS A 59 -16.52 -24.03 -18.63
N THR A 60 -16.10 -25.06 -17.91
CA THR A 60 -16.95 -26.19 -17.59
C THR A 60 -18.12 -25.63 -16.79
N LYS A 61 -19.34 -25.70 -17.33
CA LYS A 61 -20.55 -25.34 -16.59
C LYS A 61 -20.61 -26.22 -15.36
N VAL A 62 -20.32 -25.66 -14.19
CA VAL A 62 -20.51 -26.35 -12.90
C VAL A 62 -22.01 -26.55 -12.75
N ALA A 63 -22.48 -27.78 -13.03
CA ALA A 63 -23.89 -28.06 -13.26
C ALA A 63 -24.72 -28.22 -11.98
N SER A 64 -24.09 -28.43 -10.79
CA SER A 64 -24.80 -28.68 -9.55
C SER A 64 -24.75 -27.51 -8.57
N ALA A 65 -25.79 -27.34 -7.74
CA ALA A 65 -25.82 -26.35 -6.67
C ALA A 65 -24.61 -26.51 -5.72
N ALA A 66 -24.26 -27.73 -5.36
CA ALA A 66 -23.10 -28.03 -4.50
C ALA A 66 -21.78 -27.62 -5.15
N GLY A 67 -21.59 -27.92 -6.45
CA GLY A 67 -20.38 -27.53 -7.18
C GLY A 67 -20.23 -26.00 -7.29
N LYS A 68 -21.31 -25.29 -7.64
CA LYS A 68 -21.33 -23.81 -7.68
C LYS A 68 -21.07 -23.20 -6.31
N TYR A 69 -21.66 -23.79 -5.25
CA TYR A 69 -21.46 -23.35 -3.88
C TYR A 69 -19.98 -23.51 -3.43
N LEU A 70 -19.39 -24.69 -3.67
CA LEU A 70 -17.99 -24.93 -3.32
C LEU A 70 -17.03 -24.00 -4.07
N ALA A 71 -17.25 -23.81 -5.38
CA ALA A 71 -16.47 -22.86 -6.19
C ALA A 71 -16.66 -21.41 -5.70
N GLY A 72 -17.89 -21.01 -5.37
CA GLY A 72 -18.20 -19.70 -4.82
C GLY A 72 -17.57 -19.46 -3.44
N ARG A 73 -17.54 -20.49 -2.57
CA ARG A 73 -16.82 -20.44 -1.29
C ARG A 73 -15.32 -20.31 -1.48
N PHE A 74 -14.74 -21.01 -2.43
CA PHE A 74 -13.33 -20.90 -2.76
C PHE A 74 -13.02 -19.49 -3.25
N ALA A 75 -13.78 -18.96 -4.21
CA ALA A 75 -13.63 -17.59 -4.70
C ALA A 75 -13.73 -16.56 -3.56
N ARG A 76 -14.68 -16.73 -2.62
CA ARG A 76 -14.81 -15.87 -1.44
C ARG A 76 -13.58 -15.94 -0.52
N ARG A 77 -13.02 -17.14 -0.28
CA ARG A 77 -11.80 -17.31 0.51
C ARG A 77 -10.60 -16.66 -0.16
N SER A 78 -10.52 -16.74 -1.47
CA SER A 78 -9.52 -16.06 -2.30
C SER A 78 -9.85 -14.57 -2.49
N ARG A 79 -10.90 -14.06 -1.81
CA ARG A 79 -11.39 -12.68 -1.87
C ARG A 79 -11.76 -12.22 -3.29
N ASP A 80 -12.05 -13.16 -4.18
CA ASP A 80 -12.66 -12.90 -5.48
C ASP A 80 -14.17 -12.71 -5.32
N PHE A 81 -14.57 -11.55 -4.80
CA PHE A 81 -15.96 -11.27 -4.49
C PHE A 81 -16.83 -11.20 -5.75
N GLY A 82 -16.29 -10.82 -6.90
CA GLY A 82 -17.00 -10.81 -8.18
C GLY A 82 -17.41 -12.21 -8.62
N SER A 83 -16.46 -13.16 -8.67
CA SER A 83 -16.74 -14.58 -8.98
C SER A 83 -17.56 -15.23 -7.88
N ALA A 84 -17.29 -14.93 -6.61
CA ALA A 84 -18.06 -15.43 -5.49
C ALA A 84 -19.54 -15.03 -5.59
N ALA A 85 -19.82 -13.75 -5.86
CA ALA A 85 -21.18 -13.23 -6.03
C ALA A 85 -21.93 -13.96 -7.14
N ARG A 86 -21.30 -14.15 -8.30
CA ARG A 86 -21.91 -14.88 -9.41
C ARG A 86 -22.20 -16.34 -9.06
N LEU A 87 -21.17 -17.07 -8.61
CA LEU A 87 -21.28 -18.50 -8.33
C LEU A 87 -22.25 -18.83 -7.18
N LEU A 88 -22.25 -18.00 -6.13
CA LEU A 88 -23.14 -18.18 -4.98
C LEU A 88 -24.58 -17.78 -5.33
N THR A 89 -24.80 -16.78 -6.17
CA THR A 89 -26.13 -16.43 -6.69
C THR A 89 -26.66 -17.58 -7.57
N ASP A 90 -25.83 -18.09 -8.48
CA ASP A 90 -26.20 -19.25 -9.31
C ASP A 90 -26.51 -20.51 -8.47
N ALA A 91 -25.77 -20.73 -7.38
CA ALA A 91 -26.04 -21.83 -6.46
C ALA A 91 -27.39 -21.63 -5.73
N LEU A 92 -27.70 -20.39 -5.34
CA LEU A 92 -28.93 -20.02 -4.65
C LEU A 92 -30.17 -20.18 -5.58
N GLU A 93 -30.02 -19.92 -6.87
CA GLU A 93 -31.10 -20.16 -7.85
C GLU A 93 -31.52 -21.62 -7.91
N LEU A 94 -30.57 -22.56 -7.67
CA LEU A 94 -30.82 -24.00 -7.65
C LEU A 94 -31.30 -24.53 -6.28
N ASP A 95 -31.08 -23.76 -5.19
CA ASP A 95 -31.49 -24.11 -3.83
C ASP A 95 -31.93 -22.81 -3.10
N LYS A 96 -33.09 -22.31 -3.49
CA LYS A 96 -33.61 -20.97 -3.10
C LYS A 96 -33.85 -20.80 -1.62
N GLU A 97 -34.15 -21.88 -0.92
CA GLU A 97 -34.49 -21.84 0.52
C GLU A 97 -33.24 -21.91 1.42
N ASN A 98 -32.06 -22.14 0.85
CA ASN A 98 -30.83 -22.30 1.62
C ASN A 98 -30.36 -20.96 2.21
N SER A 99 -30.66 -20.75 3.48
CA SER A 99 -30.27 -19.52 4.20
C SER A 99 -28.75 -19.34 4.30
N GLY A 100 -27.98 -20.44 4.29
CA GLY A 100 -26.50 -20.42 4.32
C GLY A 100 -25.92 -19.89 3.01
N ILE A 101 -26.40 -20.37 1.86
CA ILE A 101 -25.99 -19.89 0.54
C ILE A 101 -26.44 -18.42 0.39
N ARG A 102 -27.68 -18.11 0.80
CA ARG A 102 -28.24 -16.75 0.74
C ARG A 102 -27.35 -15.72 1.45
N ARG A 103 -26.92 -16.01 2.69
CA ARG A 103 -26.03 -15.12 3.44
C ARG A 103 -24.68 -14.94 2.78
N GLN A 104 -24.10 -15.99 2.22
CA GLN A 104 -22.80 -15.90 1.56
C GLN A 104 -22.88 -15.16 0.22
N ALA A 105 -23.93 -15.39 -0.57
CA ALA A 105 -24.21 -14.67 -1.80
C ALA A 105 -24.40 -13.16 -1.53
N PHE A 106 -25.20 -12.83 -0.53
CA PHE A 106 -25.42 -11.46 -0.08
C PHE A 106 -24.10 -10.74 0.27
N PHE A 107 -23.26 -11.37 1.11
CA PHE A 107 -21.98 -10.78 1.49
C PHE A 107 -21.09 -10.53 0.26
N ALA A 108 -20.99 -11.50 -0.65
CA ALA A 108 -20.19 -11.36 -1.86
C ALA A 108 -20.74 -10.27 -2.81
N LEU A 109 -22.06 -10.13 -2.90
CA LEU A 109 -22.72 -9.08 -3.68
C LEU A 109 -22.40 -7.68 -3.14
N VAL A 110 -22.48 -7.48 -1.82
CA VAL A 110 -22.13 -6.19 -1.20
C VAL A 110 -20.65 -5.88 -1.41
N ALA A 111 -19.76 -6.84 -1.13
CA ALA A 111 -18.32 -6.66 -1.28
C ALA A 111 -17.90 -6.38 -2.72
N SER A 112 -18.61 -6.95 -3.72
CA SER A 112 -18.40 -6.65 -5.14
C SER A 112 -19.09 -5.36 -5.62
N GLY A 113 -19.95 -4.74 -4.80
CA GLY A 113 -20.68 -3.52 -5.15
C GLY A 113 -21.98 -3.74 -5.94
N ARG A 114 -22.46 -4.98 -6.04
CA ARG A 114 -23.73 -5.34 -6.71
C ARG A 114 -24.94 -5.13 -5.80
N PHE A 115 -25.23 -3.86 -5.48
CA PHE A 115 -26.21 -3.48 -4.46
C PHE A 115 -27.65 -3.82 -4.81
N ASP A 116 -28.03 -3.74 -6.08
CA ASP A 116 -29.43 -3.99 -6.50
C ASP A 116 -29.83 -5.46 -6.25
N ASP A 117 -28.88 -6.39 -6.48
CA ASP A 117 -29.07 -7.81 -6.15
C ASP A 117 -28.90 -8.07 -4.65
N ALA A 118 -27.96 -7.38 -4.00
CA ALA A 118 -27.74 -7.51 -2.57
C ALA A 118 -28.98 -7.08 -1.75
N ALA A 119 -29.66 -5.99 -2.15
CA ALA A 119 -30.84 -5.50 -1.46
C ALA A 119 -32.02 -6.51 -1.50
N LYS A 120 -32.18 -7.24 -2.62
CA LYS A 120 -33.18 -8.31 -2.72
C LYS A 120 -32.93 -9.40 -1.68
N LEU A 121 -31.66 -9.85 -1.56
CA LEU A 121 -31.30 -10.86 -0.58
C LEU A 121 -31.32 -10.32 0.85
N ALA A 122 -30.99 -9.05 1.06
CA ALA A 122 -31.00 -8.41 2.36
C ALA A 122 -32.40 -8.44 3.00
N ASN A 123 -33.45 -8.15 2.24
CA ASN A 123 -34.85 -8.24 2.74
C ASN A 123 -35.15 -9.66 3.25
N LEU A 124 -34.84 -10.69 2.46
CA LEU A 124 -35.07 -12.10 2.84
C LEU A 124 -34.24 -12.54 4.07
N ILE A 125 -33.09 -11.89 4.31
CA ILE A 125 -32.23 -12.20 5.47
C ILE A 125 -32.78 -11.52 6.74
N VAL A 126 -33.23 -10.27 6.63
CA VAL A 126 -33.75 -9.50 7.77
C VAL A 126 -35.08 -10.08 8.26
N ASP A 127 -35.95 -10.49 7.35
CA ASP A 127 -37.25 -11.09 7.71
C ASP A 127 -37.09 -12.44 8.44
N GLY A 128 -35.98 -13.13 8.23
CA GLY A 128 -35.69 -14.46 8.81
C GLY A 128 -34.74 -14.47 10.02
N SER A 129 -34.19 -13.33 10.45
CA SER A 129 -33.22 -13.30 11.56
C SER A 129 -33.11 -11.95 12.26
N ASN A 130 -33.30 -11.94 13.58
CA ASN A 130 -32.92 -10.79 14.41
C ASN A 130 -31.39 -10.65 14.42
N GLY A 131 -30.86 -9.59 13.78
CA GLY A 131 -29.47 -9.20 13.97
C GLY A 131 -28.51 -9.41 12.80
N ALA A 132 -28.93 -9.12 11.56
CA ALA A 132 -28.05 -9.09 10.39
C ALA A 132 -27.57 -7.64 10.09
N PRO A 133 -26.51 -7.13 10.77
CA PRO A 133 -26.16 -5.71 10.71
C PRO A 133 -25.87 -5.21 9.30
N ILE A 134 -25.10 -5.98 8.50
CA ILE A 134 -24.72 -5.58 7.14
C ILE A 134 -25.93 -5.59 6.20
N SER A 135 -26.87 -6.55 6.37
CA SER A 135 -28.13 -6.57 5.60
C SER A 135 -29.00 -5.35 5.91
N ASN A 136 -29.16 -5.02 7.19
CA ASN A 136 -29.87 -3.81 7.60
C ASN A 136 -29.20 -2.55 7.07
N LEU A 137 -27.87 -2.40 7.18
CA LEU A 137 -27.15 -1.25 6.63
C LEU A 137 -27.29 -1.16 5.10
N THR A 138 -27.31 -2.29 4.38
CA THR A 138 -27.56 -2.31 2.94
C THR A 138 -28.93 -1.71 2.62
N LEU A 139 -29.97 -2.12 3.37
CA LEU A 139 -31.31 -1.59 3.17
C LEU A 139 -31.43 -0.11 3.60
N VAL A 140 -30.76 0.29 4.68
CA VAL A 140 -30.66 1.71 5.07
C VAL A 140 -30.05 2.56 3.94
N VAL A 141 -28.97 2.09 3.33
CA VAL A 141 -28.33 2.79 2.21
C VAL A 141 -29.30 2.94 1.03
N GLU A 142 -30.04 1.89 0.69
CA GLU A 142 -31.01 1.94 -0.42
C GLU A 142 -32.22 2.83 -0.08
N ASP A 143 -32.74 2.76 1.15
CA ASP A 143 -33.82 3.63 1.61
C ASP A 143 -33.41 5.12 1.58
N VAL A 144 -32.19 5.45 2.01
CA VAL A 144 -31.64 6.82 1.95
C VAL A 144 -31.51 7.30 0.51
N ARG A 145 -31.02 6.47 -0.40
CA ARG A 145 -30.95 6.80 -1.83
C ARG A 145 -32.33 7.08 -2.43
N ALA A 146 -33.32 6.31 -1.99
CA ALA A 146 -34.70 6.49 -2.40
C ALA A 146 -35.44 7.61 -1.61
N GLN A 147 -34.73 8.37 -0.76
CA GLN A 147 -35.30 9.43 0.12
C GLN A 147 -36.35 8.93 1.11
N LYS A 148 -36.35 7.63 1.43
CA LYS A 148 -37.26 7.00 2.40
C LYS A 148 -36.68 7.09 3.82
N PHE A 149 -36.47 8.30 4.30
CA PHE A 149 -35.74 8.56 5.55
C PHE A 149 -36.39 7.96 6.79
N GLU A 150 -37.72 7.93 6.85
CA GLU A 150 -38.47 7.30 7.97
C GLU A 150 -38.25 5.80 8.01
N GLN A 151 -38.25 5.13 6.84
CA GLN A 151 -38.02 3.70 6.75
C GLN A 151 -36.56 3.36 7.15
N ALA A 152 -35.61 4.16 6.69
CA ALA A 152 -34.19 4.03 7.06
C ALA A 152 -34.00 4.20 8.57
N ALA A 153 -34.69 5.18 9.21
CA ALA A 153 -34.63 5.42 10.65
C ALA A 153 -35.18 4.24 11.46
N LYS A 154 -36.31 3.68 11.06
CA LYS A 154 -36.93 2.50 11.70
C LYS A 154 -35.94 1.31 11.68
N ARG A 155 -35.31 1.04 10.55
CA ARG A 155 -34.32 -0.05 10.45
C ARG A 155 -33.12 0.13 11.40
N LEU A 156 -32.66 1.38 11.62
CA LEU A 156 -31.55 1.65 12.55
C LEU A 156 -31.92 1.48 14.01
N VAL A 157 -33.21 1.76 14.38
CA VAL A 157 -33.71 1.54 15.74
C VAL A 157 -33.72 0.07 16.11
N ASP A 158 -34.08 -0.80 15.15
CA ASP A 158 -34.21 -2.24 15.32
C ASP A 158 -32.84 -2.95 15.27
N MET A 159 -31.76 -2.24 14.94
CA MET A 159 -30.42 -2.84 14.86
C MET A 159 -29.80 -3.11 16.23
N PRO A 160 -29.05 -4.22 16.39
CA PRO A 160 -28.32 -4.52 17.62
C PRO A 160 -27.33 -3.39 17.97
N LYS A 161 -27.35 -2.93 19.23
CA LYS A 161 -26.54 -1.81 19.75
C LYS A 161 -25.19 -2.30 20.31
N HIS A 162 -24.52 -3.21 19.61
CA HIS A 162 -23.20 -3.72 20.00
C HIS A 162 -22.23 -3.76 18.81
N GLY A 163 -20.93 -3.93 19.09
CA GLY A 163 -19.87 -3.93 18.08
C GLY A 163 -19.79 -2.59 17.32
N MET A 164 -19.57 -2.63 16.02
CA MET A 164 -19.48 -1.42 15.19
C MET A 164 -20.75 -0.57 15.18
N ASN A 165 -21.91 -1.19 15.38
CA ASN A 165 -23.19 -0.46 15.38
C ASN A 165 -23.28 0.56 16.53
N THR A 166 -22.59 0.32 17.66
CA THR A 166 -22.51 1.29 18.77
C THR A 166 -22.01 2.66 18.30
N PHE A 167 -21.14 2.68 17.28
CA PHE A 167 -20.55 3.91 16.76
C PHE A 167 -21.19 4.35 15.43
N THR A 168 -21.60 3.40 14.60
CA THR A 168 -22.18 3.69 13.27
C THR A 168 -23.60 4.23 13.39
N SER A 169 -24.46 3.60 14.22
CA SER A 169 -25.88 3.96 14.30
C SER A 169 -26.12 5.40 14.76
N PRO A 170 -25.46 5.94 15.81
CA PRO A 170 -25.66 7.35 16.19
C PRO A 170 -25.33 8.34 15.07
N LEU A 171 -24.26 8.07 14.31
CA LEU A 171 -23.84 8.91 13.17
C LEU A 171 -24.89 8.89 12.04
N LEU A 172 -25.38 7.71 11.68
CA LEU A 172 -26.39 7.56 10.63
C LEU A 172 -27.74 8.17 11.07
N VAL A 173 -28.15 7.93 12.32
CA VAL A 173 -29.39 8.50 12.91
C VAL A 173 -29.35 10.03 12.91
N ALA A 174 -28.19 10.63 13.23
CA ALA A 174 -28.03 12.08 13.17
C ALA A 174 -28.30 12.63 11.76
N TRP A 175 -27.74 11.99 10.72
CA TRP A 175 -27.98 12.40 9.33
C TRP A 175 -29.44 12.19 8.90
N LEU A 176 -30.12 11.17 9.41
CA LEU A 176 -31.56 10.97 9.15
C LEU A 176 -32.43 12.02 9.84
N HIS A 177 -32.12 12.43 11.09
CA HIS A 177 -32.78 13.57 11.73
C HIS A 177 -32.56 14.86 10.94
N PHE A 178 -31.32 15.10 10.47
CA PHE A 178 -31.03 16.25 9.62
C PHE A 178 -31.85 16.22 8.31
N ALA A 179 -31.99 15.06 7.66
CA ALA A 179 -32.81 14.91 6.45
C ALA A 179 -34.30 15.28 6.66
N ARG A 180 -34.80 15.14 7.88
CA ARG A 180 -36.16 15.48 8.26
C ARG A 180 -36.33 16.91 8.80
N GLY A 181 -35.24 17.71 8.76
CA GLY A 181 -35.24 19.07 9.31
C GLY A 181 -35.12 19.16 10.83
N GLU A 182 -34.89 18.05 11.53
CA GLU A 182 -34.81 17.94 12.99
C GLU A 182 -33.36 18.16 13.47
N VAL A 183 -32.82 19.37 13.29
CA VAL A 183 -31.38 19.67 13.50
C VAL A 183 -30.95 19.42 14.94
N ASP A 184 -31.76 19.79 15.94
CA ASP A 184 -31.44 19.61 17.37
C ASP A 184 -31.38 18.12 17.73
N LYS A 185 -32.31 17.31 17.22
CA LYS A 185 -32.30 15.85 17.40
C LYS A 185 -31.10 15.22 16.69
N ALA A 186 -30.67 15.77 15.55
CA ALA A 186 -29.49 15.31 14.85
C ALA A 186 -28.22 15.46 15.70
N VAL A 187 -28.05 16.58 16.38
CA VAL A 187 -26.93 16.81 17.31
C VAL A 187 -27.03 15.93 18.54
N GLN A 188 -28.24 15.83 19.15
CA GLN A 188 -28.48 14.98 20.31
C GLN A 188 -28.18 13.50 20.05
N ALA A 189 -28.50 12.99 18.88
CA ALA A 189 -28.18 11.61 18.50
C ALA A 189 -26.67 11.28 18.59
N LEU A 190 -25.82 12.30 18.45
CA LEU A 190 -24.36 12.16 18.54
C LEU A 190 -23.80 12.22 19.97
N ASP A 191 -24.60 12.52 20.97
CA ASP A 191 -24.13 12.71 22.35
C ASP A 191 -23.59 11.43 22.98
N SER A 192 -24.11 10.28 22.58
CA SER A 192 -23.59 8.98 23.01
C SER A 192 -22.10 8.79 22.67
N LEU A 193 -21.63 9.40 21.58
CA LEU A 193 -20.24 9.33 21.13
C LEU A 193 -19.30 10.27 21.92
N SER A 194 -19.85 11.25 22.65
CA SER A 194 -19.06 12.15 23.49
C SER A 194 -18.40 11.44 24.67
N LYS A 195 -18.98 10.33 25.12
CA LYS A 195 -18.49 9.50 26.23
C LYS A 195 -17.27 8.66 25.85
N VAL A 196 -16.94 8.56 24.57
CA VAL A 196 -15.82 7.77 24.05
C VAL A 196 -14.81 8.73 23.45
N GLU A 197 -13.72 8.98 24.15
CA GLU A 197 -12.73 10.01 23.79
C GLU A 197 -12.20 9.88 22.35
N SER A 198 -11.95 8.65 21.90
CA SER A 198 -11.48 8.34 20.55
C SER A 198 -12.46 8.71 19.42
N PHE A 199 -13.75 8.81 19.72
CA PHE A 199 -14.79 9.22 18.76
C PHE A 199 -15.16 10.71 18.84
N ALA A 200 -14.66 11.44 19.84
CA ALA A 200 -14.99 12.86 20.01
C ALA A 200 -14.60 13.72 18.79
N GLY A 201 -13.49 13.41 18.13
CA GLY A 201 -13.09 14.08 16.89
C GLY A 201 -14.08 13.84 15.75
N LEU A 202 -14.47 12.59 15.54
CA LEU A 202 -15.45 12.19 14.52
C LEU A 202 -16.83 12.77 14.79
N ARG A 203 -17.31 12.70 16.05
CA ARG A 203 -18.53 13.36 16.48
C ARG A 203 -18.55 14.84 16.12
N ASN A 204 -17.52 15.56 16.52
CA ASN A 204 -17.43 17.00 16.29
C ASN A 204 -17.33 17.34 14.79
N LEU A 205 -16.68 16.51 13.98
CA LEU A 205 -16.69 16.65 12.52
C LEU A 205 -18.13 16.62 11.99
N HIS A 206 -18.92 15.59 12.35
CA HIS A 206 -20.29 15.45 11.86
C HIS A 206 -21.24 16.51 12.42
N VAL A 207 -21.09 16.92 13.69
CA VAL A 207 -21.82 18.10 14.21
C VAL A 207 -21.51 19.33 13.37
N GLY A 208 -20.24 19.59 13.09
CA GLY A 208 -19.81 20.73 12.29
C GLY A 208 -20.38 20.71 10.86
N LEU A 209 -20.38 19.55 10.21
CA LEU A 209 -20.95 19.38 8.86
C LEU A 209 -22.47 19.59 8.85
N ILE A 210 -23.19 19.04 9.82
CA ILE A 210 -24.66 19.20 9.98
C ILE A 210 -24.99 20.67 10.23
N MET A 211 -24.32 21.33 11.17
CA MET A 211 -24.56 22.73 11.50
C MET A 211 -24.20 23.68 10.34
N ASP A 212 -23.15 23.39 9.56
CA ASP A 212 -22.82 24.14 8.36
C ASP A 212 -23.94 24.04 7.30
N LEU A 213 -24.50 22.85 7.10
CA LEU A 213 -25.62 22.64 6.18
C LEU A 213 -26.92 23.28 6.71
N ALA A 214 -27.14 23.25 8.00
CA ALA A 214 -28.30 23.86 8.66
C ALA A 214 -28.24 25.40 8.67
N GLY A 215 -27.14 26.02 8.22
CA GLY A 215 -26.99 27.46 8.19
C GLY A 215 -26.67 28.10 9.54
N ASN A 216 -26.12 27.31 10.48
CA ASN A 216 -25.65 27.82 11.79
C ASN A 216 -24.11 27.88 11.82
N PRO A 217 -23.50 28.97 11.32
CA PRO A 217 -22.03 29.05 11.18
C PRO A 217 -21.29 29.10 12.53
N VAL A 218 -21.93 29.60 13.60
CA VAL A 218 -21.30 29.67 14.93
C VAL A 218 -21.12 28.28 15.51
N ALA A 219 -22.16 27.48 15.54
CA ALA A 219 -22.09 26.11 16.04
C ALA A 219 -21.23 25.22 15.13
N ALA A 220 -21.28 25.45 13.82
CA ALA A 220 -20.41 24.74 12.85
C ALA A 220 -18.93 25.00 13.13
N GLU A 221 -18.55 26.26 13.31
CA GLU A 221 -17.16 26.61 13.61
C GLU A 221 -16.67 26.02 14.92
N GLU A 222 -17.48 26.13 15.98
CA GLU A 222 -17.13 25.59 17.29
C GLU A 222 -16.83 24.08 17.20
N ALA A 223 -17.70 23.35 16.54
CA ALA A 223 -17.56 21.91 16.38
C ALA A 223 -16.34 21.54 15.51
N LEU A 224 -16.16 22.18 14.35
CA LEU A 224 -15.02 21.92 13.45
C LEU A 224 -13.69 22.27 14.11
N LYS A 225 -13.63 23.37 14.85
CA LYS A 225 -12.45 23.77 15.63
C LYS A 225 -12.10 22.76 16.72
N LYS A 226 -13.10 22.25 17.46
CA LYS A 226 -12.92 21.19 18.46
C LYS A 226 -12.41 19.90 17.80
N SER A 227 -12.95 19.53 16.65
CA SER A 227 -12.51 18.37 15.88
C SER A 227 -11.05 18.52 15.44
N ALA A 228 -10.67 19.66 14.86
CA ALA A 228 -9.31 19.94 14.40
C ALA A 228 -8.28 19.97 15.54
N LYS A 229 -8.67 20.38 16.74
CA LYS A 229 -7.80 20.38 17.92
C LYS A 229 -7.55 18.98 18.46
N LYS A 230 -8.59 18.13 18.52
CA LYS A 230 -8.51 16.77 19.13
C LYS A 230 -7.95 15.71 18.17
N ALA A 231 -8.34 15.74 16.90
CA ALA A 231 -7.98 14.74 15.90
C ALA A 231 -7.78 15.39 14.52
N PRO A 232 -6.65 16.07 14.30
CA PRO A 232 -6.39 16.77 13.04
C PRO A 232 -6.09 15.79 11.89
N SER A 233 -7.11 15.11 11.39
CA SER A 233 -7.00 14.32 10.16
C SER A 233 -7.09 15.23 8.94
N LEU A 234 -6.58 14.75 7.80
CA LEU A 234 -6.71 15.49 6.53
C LEU A 234 -8.16 15.91 6.26
N ARG A 235 -9.12 15.02 6.54
CA ARG A 235 -10.54 15.28 6.27
C ARG A 235 -11.13 16.36 7.18
N VAL A 236 -10.74 16.36 8.44
CA VAL A 236 -11.11 17.42 9.40
C VAL A 236 -10.51 18.76 8.97
N VAL A 237 -9.25 18.77 8.57
CA VAL A 237 -8.54 19.99 8.11
C VAL A 237 -9.18 20.53 6.82
N GLN A 238 -9.56 19.65 5.89
CA GLN A 238 -10.29 20.04 4.68
C GLN A 238 -11.68 20.62 5.00
N ALA A 239 -12.41 20.02 5.95
CA ALA A 239 -13.73 20.50 6.35
C ALA A 239 -13.64 21.90 6.97
N TYR A 240 -12.77 22.06 7.99
CA TYR A 240 -12.64 23.32 8.71
C TYR A 240 -12.01 24.41 7.83
N GLY A 241 -10.99 24.10 7.05
CA GLY A 241 -10.37 25.07 6.16
C GLY A 241 -11.34 25.58 5.08
N ARG A 242 -12.11 24.69 4.41
CA ARG A 242 -13.15 25.11 3.46
C ARG A 242 -14.24 25.95 4.12
N PHE A 243 -14.62 25.64 5.35
CA PHE A 243 -15.54 26.45 6.12
C PHE A 243 -14.99 27.89 6.33
N LEU A 244 -13.75 28.02 6.80
CA LEU A 244 -13.08 29.32 7.00
C LEU A 244 -12.96 30.12 5.70
N GLU A 245 -12.59 29.47 4.59
CA GLU A 245 -12.51 30.12 3.26
C GLU A 245 -13.88 30.69 2.84
N ARG A 246 -14.97 29.94 3.04
CA ARG A 246 -16.33 30.38 2.71
C ARG A 246 -16.81 31.53 3.60
N CYS A 247 -16.37 31.54 4.86
CA CYS A 247 -16.65 32.63 5.80
C CYS A 247 -15.75 33.88 5.59
N GLY A 248 -14.95 33.94 4.51
CA GLY A 248 -14.10 35.11 4.22
C GLY A 248 -12.83 35.19 5.07
N ARG A 249 -12.39 34.07 5.65
CA ARG A 249 -11.20 33.99 6.52
C ARG A 249 -10.05 33.14 5.89
N PRO A 250 -9.61 33.46 4.66
CA PRO A 250 -8.61 32.67 3.94
C PRO A 250 -7.22 32.64 4.62
N LYS A 251 -6.88 33.69 5.39
CA LYS A 251 -5.61 33.71 6.15
C LYS A 251 -5.57 32.64 7.24
N GLU A 252 -6.67 32.42 7.93
CA GLU A 252 -6.78 31.40 8.98
C GLU A 252 -6.83 29.99 8.37
N ALA A 253 -7.56 29.83 7.26
CA ALA A 253 -7.54 28.58 6.50
C ALA A 253 -6.12 28.21 6.05
N LYS A 254 -5.38 29.20 5.52
CA LYS A 254 -3.97 29.01 5.11
C LYS A 254 -3.10 28.54 6.26
N LYS A 255 -3.22 29.18 7.42
CA LYS A 255 -2.47 28.79 8.63
C LYS A 255 -2.80 27.36 9.06
N LEU A 256 -4.10 27.00 9.11
CA LEU A 256 -4.56 25.64 9.45
C LEU A 256 -3.93 24.59 8.51
N TYR A 257 -3.91 24.87 7.21
CA TYR A 257 -3.31 23.97 6.21
C TYR A 257 -1.79 23.86 6.38
N GLN A 258 -1.09 24.98 6.61
CA GLN A 258 0.35 25.00 6.84
C GLN A 258 0.74 24.23 8.12
N ASP A 259 0.02 24.46 9.22
CA ASP A 259 0.25 23.77 10.50
C ASP A 259 0.04 22.24 10.38
N PHE A 260 -0.90 21.82 9.53
CA PHE A 260 -1.12 20.40 9.25
C PHE A 260 0.02 19.80 8.42
N VAL A 261 0.42 20.45 7.32
CA VAL A 261 1.50 19.98 6.43
C VAL A 261 2.84 19.93 7.14
N ALA A 262 3.12 20.87 8.04
CA ALA A 262 4.36 20.88 8.83
C ALA A 262 4.49 19.70 9.80
N LYS A 263 3.37 19.12 10.22
CA LYS A 263 3.32 17.97 11.15
C LYS A 263 3.16 16.62 10.48
N ALA A 264 2.72 16.61 9.24
CA ALA A 264 2.43 15.39 8.48
C ALA A 264 3.38 15.30 7.28
N ASP A 265 3.95 14.12 7.04
CA ASP A 265 4.77 13.83 5.83
C ASP A 265 3.96 13.88 4.51
N GLY A 266 2.92 14.71 4.44
CA GLY A 266 1.92 14.72 3.36
C GLY A 266 1.75 16.09 2.69
N ALA A 267 2.83 16.78 2.31
CA ALA A 267 2.77 18.11 1.69
C ALA A 267 1.80 18.21 0.49
N ASN A 268 1.70 17.17 -0.33
CA ASN A 268 0.88 17.17 -1.56
C ASN A 268 -0.63 17.01 -1.32
N SER A 269 -1.06 16.62 -0.12
CA SER A 269 -2.48 16.34 0.17
C SER A 269 -3.38 17.58 0.22
N LEU A 270 -2.80 18.77 0.37
CA LEU A 270 -3.49 20.07 0.43
C LEU A 270 -3.12 21.03 -0.71
N GLU A 271 -2.37 20.57 -1.71
CA GLU A 271 -1.95 21.40 -2.85
C GLU A 271 -3.13 22.12 -3.51
N ALA A 272 -4.23 21.41 -3.76
CA ALA A 272 -5.44 22.01 -4.32
C ALA A 272 -6.07 23.08 -3.41
N ALA A 273 -5.91 22.98 -2.10
CA ALA A 273 -6.37 24.01 -1.16
C ALA A 273 -5.50 25.26 -1.25
N PHE A 274 -4.18 25.11 -1.33
CA PHE A 274 -3.26 26.24 -1.52
C PHE A 274 -3.46 26.92 -2.87
N GLN A 275 -3.65 26.17 -3.96
CA GLN A 275 -3.95 26.73 -5.28
C GLN A 275 -5.27 27.51 -5.29
N ARG A 276 -6.30 26.99 -4.62
CA ARG A 276 -7.59 27.67 -4.46
C ARG A 276 -7.44 28.97 -3.69
N LEU A 277 -6.70 28.97 -2.57
CA LEU A 277 -6.39 30.18 -1.81
C LEU A 277 -5.65 31.23 -2.65
N LYS A 278 -4.74 30.79 -3.51
CA LYS A 278 -3.98 31.66 -4.43
C LYS A 278 -4.89 32.33 -5.48
N SER A 279 -5.86 31.55 -6.01
CA SER A 279 -6.81 32.04 -7.01
C SER A 279 -7.99 32.86 -6.43
N GLY A 280 -8.13 32.90 -5.11
CA GLY A 280 -9.27 33.55 -4.44
C GLY A 280 -10.63 32.87 -4.65
N LYS A 281 -10.65 31.68 -5.26
CA LYS A 281 -11.88 30.93 -5.54
C LYS A 281 -12.45 30.35 -4.25
N LYS A 282 -13.71 30.64 -3.96
CA LYS A 282 -14.39 30.05 -2.79
C LYS A 282 -14.67 28.56 -3.02
N PRO A 283 -14.38 27.70 -2.03
CA PRO A 283 -14.70 26.27 -2.14
C PRO A 283 -16.20 26.00 -1.93
N GLU A 284 -16.66 24.90 -2.51
CA GLU A 284 -17.93 24.32 -2.09
C GLU A 284 -17.84 23.71 -0.68
N ARG A 285 -18.99 23.46 -0.05
CA ARG A 285 -19.05 22.66 1.18
C ARG A 285 -18.43 21.28 0.96
N LEU A 286 -17.98 20.66 2.03
CA LEU A 286 -17.43 19.30 1.98
C LEU A 286 -18.51 18.28 1.65
N VAL A 287 -19.72 18.52 2.17
CA VAL A 287 -20.95 17.77 1.93
C VAL A 287 -22.07 18.75 1.63
N ASN A 288 -22.99 18.39 0.74
CA ASN A 288 -24.08 19.24 0.28
C ASN A 288 -25.48 18.66 0.59
N ASN A 289 -25.54 17.41 1.05
CA ASN A 289 -26.79 16.73 1.38
C ASN A 289 -26.56 15.54 2.32
N THR A 290 -27.64 14.91 2.76
CA THR A 290 -27.65 13.75 3.66
C THR A 290 -26.87 12.56 3.09
N ASN A 291 -27.05 12.24 1.81
CA ASN A 291 -26.34 11.10 1.18
C ASN A 291 -24.83 11.29 1.29
N GLN A 292 -24.32 12.48 0.99
CA GLN A 292 -22.89 12.79 1.09
C GLN A 292 -22.42 12.77 2.56
N GLY A 293 -23.25 13.24 3.51
CA GLY A 293 -22.93 13.18 4.93
C GLY A 293 -22.83 11.75 5.46
N MET A 294 -23.76 10.88 5.08
CA MET A 294 -23.70 9.46 5.42
C MET A 294 -22.55 8.74 4.69
N ALA A 295 -22.21 9.14 3.47
CA ALA A 295 -21.02 8.64 2.78
C ALA A 295 -19.73 8.98 3.53
N GLU A 296 -19.64 10.16 4.16
CA GLU A 296 -18.50 10.51 5.04
C GLU A 296 -18.44 9.61 6.29
N VAL A 297 -19.59 9.23 6.88
CA VAL A 297 -19.62 8.27 7.99
C VAL A 297 -18.96 6.95 7.55
N PHE A 298 -19.43 6.39 6.45
CA PHE A 298 -18.92 5.12 5.93
C PHE A 298 -17.46 5.20 5.49
N PHE A 299 -17.03 6.31 4.92
CA PHE A 299 -15.63 6.55 4.57
C PHE A 299 -14.70 6.53 5.79
N ASN A 300 -15.06 7.26 6.85
CA ASN A 300 -14.25 7.32 8.07
C ASN A 300 -14.13 5.95 8.73
N LEU A 301 -15.23 5.19 8.78
CA LEU A 301 -15.24 3.83 9.32
C LEU A 301 -14.44 2.85 8.44
N SER A 302 -14.57 2.94 7.11
CA SER A 302 -13.78 2.16 6.16
C SER A 302 -12.28 2.37 6.37
N GLY A 303 -11.84 3.63 6.51
CA GLY A 303 -10.45 3.97 6.78
C GLY A 303 -9.94 3.41 8.11
N THR A 304 -10.73 3.50 9.17
CA THR A 304 -10.39 2.93 10.49
C THR A 304 -10.28 1.40 10.45
N LEU A 305 -11.22 0.73 9.80
CA LEU A 305 -11.22 -0.73 9.63
C LEU A 305 -10.04 -1.23 8.79
N ALA A 306 -9.66 -0.46 7.77
CA ALA A 306 -8.49 -0.76 6.94
C ALA A 306 -7.18 -0.77 7.75
N GLN A 307 -7.01 0.18 8.68
CA GLN A 307 -5.87 0.23 9.59
C GLN A 307 -5.89 -0.92 10.62
N GLY A 308 -7.06 -1.31 11.11
CA GLY A 308 -7.27 -2.40 12.05
C GLY A 308 -7.19 -3.81 11.44
N ARG A 309 -6.72 -3.96 10.19
CA ARG A 309 -6.63 -5.23 9.43
C ARG A 309 -7.98 -5.93 9.17
N SER A 310 -9.10 -5.24 9.33
CA SER A 310 -10.44 -5.73 9.01
C SER A 310 -10.81 -5.41 7.55
N THR A 311 -9.99 -5.88 6.60
CA THR A 311 -10.03 -5.48 5.19
C THR A 311 -11.39 -5.75 4.52
N ASP A 312 -12.03 -6.89 4.81
CA ASP A 312 -13.32 -7.24 4.20
C ASP A 312 -14.44 -6.27 4.64
N LEU A 313 -14.46 -5.90 5.93
CA LEU A 313 -15.41 -4.90 6.43
C LEU A 313 -15.07 -3.49 5.91
N ALA A 314 -13.78 -3.13 5.85
CA ALA A 314 -13.35 -1.87 5.26
C ALA A 314 -13.85 -1.73 3.81
N LEU A 315 -13.75 -2.80 3.02
CA LEU A 315 -14.25 -2.84 1.65
C LEU A 315 -15.77 -2.62 1.61
N ILE A 316 -16.55 -3.32 2.46
CA ILE A 316 -18.00 -3.18 2.52
C ILE A 316 -18.41 -1.75 2.89
N TYR A 317 -17.81 -1.16 3.94
CA TYR A 317 -18.13 0.20 4.34
C TYR A 317 -17.74 1.23 3.27
N GLY A 318 -16.61 1.04 2.58
CA GLY A 318 -16.25 1.86 1.44
C GLY A 318 -17.22 1.71 0.26
N ARG A 319 -17.73 0.49 0.00
CA ARG A 319 -18.78 0.27 -1.01
C ARG A 319 -20.09 0.99 -0.64
N PHE A 320 -20.49 1.01 0.64
CA PHE A 320 -21.64 1.83 1.09
C PHE A 320 -21.41 3.33 0.83
N ALA A 321 -20.20 3.82 1.10
CA ALA A 321 -19.86 5.21 0.81
C ALA A 321 -20.00 5.54 -0.68
N LEU A 322 -19.49 4.69 -1.57
CA LEU A 322 -19.62 4.87 -3.04
C LEU A 322 -21.06 4.70 -3.52
N ARG A 323 -21.86 3.85 -2.89
CA ARG A 323 -23.28 3.70 -3.24
C ARG A 323 -24.08 4.97 -2.96
N LEU A 324 -23.76 5.68 -1.87
CA LEU A 324 -24.38 6.96 -1.51
C LEU A 324 -23.78 8.15 -2.28
N ARG A 325 -22.49 8.08 -2.60
CA ARG A 325 -21.76 9.13 -3.32
C ARG A 325 -20.82 8.48 -4.34
N PRO A 326 -21.28 8.19 -5.57
CA PRO A 326 -20.46 7.53 -6.60
C PRO A 326 -19.19 8.31 -6.98
N ASP A 327 -19.26 9.64 -7.05
CA ASP A 327 -18.10 10.53 -7.21
C ASP A 327 -17.52 10.88 -5.83
N PHE A 328 -16.76 9.93 -5.27
CA PHE A 328 -16.04 10.13 -4.03
C PHE A 328 -14.56 9.68 -4.18
N PRO A 329 -13.70 10.54 -4.73
CA PRO A 329 -12.32 10.21 -5.08
C PRO A 329 -11.50 9.60 -3.95
N LEU A 330 -11.68 10.08 -2.71
CA LEU A 330 -10.98 9.52 -1.53
C LEU A 330 -11.33 8.05 -1.31
N VAL A 331 -12.60 7.69 -1.48
CA VAL A 331 -13.05 6.29 -1.31
C VAL A 331 -12.60 5.44 -2.49
N GLN A 332 -12.65 5.97 -3.71
CA GLN A 332 -12.18 5.26 -4.90
C GLN A 332 -10.70 4.88 -4.77
N VAL A 333 -9.85 5.83 -4.33
CA VAL A 333 -8.42 5.57 -4.11
C VAL A 333 -8.20 4.62 -2.91
N LEU A 334 -8.94 4.78 -1.81
CA LEU A 334 -8.86 3.89 -0.64
C LEU A 334 -9.19 2.44 -1.02
N LEU A 335 -10.33 2.24 -1.69
CA LEU A 335 -10.75 0.92 -2.11
C LEU A 335 -9.84 0.32 -3.19
N GLY A 336 -9.32 1.15 -4.09
CA GLY A 336 -8.30 0.73 -5.06
C GLY A 336 -7.09 0.10 -4.35
N GLY A 337 -6.53 0.79 -3.35
CA GLY A 337 -5.42 0.27 -2.56
C GLY A 337 -5.75 -0.97 -1.74
N LEU A 338 -6.97 -1.07 -1.18
CA LEU A 338 -7.43 -2.28 -0.50
C LEU A 338 -7.51 -3.47 -1.49
N LEU A 339 -8.06 -3.26 -2.67
CA LEU A 339 -8.18 -4.30 -3.70
C LEU A 339 -6.82 -4.74 -4.22
N GLU A 340 -5.84 -3.84 -4.37
CA GLU A 340 -4.45 -4.20 -4.68
C GLU A 340 -3.87 -5.13 -3.60
N SER A 341 -4.07 -4.79 -2.32
CA SER A 341 -3.59 -5.62 -1.21
C SER A 341 -4.22 -7.02 -1.16
N LEU A 342 -5.38 -7.18 -1.79
CA LEU A 342 -6.11 -8.44 -1.96
C LEU A 342 -5.81 -9.14 -3.28
N ASP A 343 -4.81 -8.67 -4.04
CA ASP A 343 -4.48 -9.10 -5.40
C ASP A 343 -5.63 -8.97 -6.42
N ARG A 344 -6.60 -8.07 -6.15
CA ARG A 344 -7.75 -7.75 -7.01
C ARG A 344 -7.46 -6.55 -7.93
N LYS A 345 -6.33 -6.61 -8.61
CA LYS A 345 -5.74 -5.50 -9.37
C LYS A 345 -6.64 -4.94 -10.47
N ASN A 346 -7.38 -5.80 -11.19
CA ASN A 346 -8.31 -5.34 -12.23
C ASN A 346 -9.47 -4.51 -11.66
N GLU A 347 -9.97 -4.87 -10.46
CA GLU A 347 -11.00 -4.10 -9.79
C GLU A 347 -10.44 -2.77 -9.25
N ALA A 348 -9.18 -2.76 -8.80
CA ALA A 348 -8.48 -1.54 -8.41
C ALA A 348 -8.34 -0.57 -9.59
N LEU A 349 -7.95 -1.07 -10.78
CA LEU A 349 -7.88 -0.26 -12.01
C LEU A 349 -9.21 0.42 -12.31
N ALA A 350 -10.33 -0.30 -12.22
CA ALA A 350 -11.66 0.26 -12.47
C ALA A 350 -12.01 1.42 -11.50
N LEU A 351 -11.56 1.33 -10.24
CA LEU A 351 -11.76 2.41 -9.26
C LEU A 351 -10.87 3.62 -9.52
N TYR A 352 -9.62 3.41 -9.94
CA TYR A 352 -8.74 4.51 -10.33
C TYR A 352 -9.23 5.23 -11.59
N ASP A 353 -9.76 4.49 -12.56
CA ASP A 353 -10.37 5.04 -13.78
C ASP A 353 -11.64 5.84 -13.50
N ALA A 354 -12.39 5.47 -12.45
CA ALA A 354 -13.59 6.18 -12.06
C ALA A 354 -13.33 7.51 -11.34
N VAL A 355 -12.06 7.82 -10.99
CA VAL A 355 -11.72 9.10 -10.34
C VAL A 355 -11.91 10.25 -11.32
N ASN A 356 -12.75 11.22 -10.95
CA ASN A 356 -13.07 12.37 -11.78
C ASN A 356 -11.80 13.17 -12.15
N PRO A 357 -11.56 13.50 -13.43
CA PRO A 357 -10.39 14.28 -13.85
C PRO A 357 -10.25 15.65 -13.19
N SER A 358 -11.35 16.26 -12.74
CA SER A 358 -11.31 17.52 -11.99
C SER A 358 -10.87 17.36 -10.52
N SER A 359 -10.79 16.11 -10.03
CA SER A 359 -10.39 15.83 -8.66
C SER A 359 -8.89 16.08 -8.44
N PRO A 360 -8.51 16.69 -7.30
CA PRO A 360 -7.09 16.77 -6.89
C PRO A 360 -6.41 15.39 -6.77
N LEU A 361 -7.18 14.32 -6.57
CA LEU A 361 -6.66 12.95 -6.48
C LEU A 361 -6.50 12.25 -7.83
N TYR A 362 -6.96 12.85 -8.92
CA TYR A 362 -6.88 12.24 -10.24
C TYR A 362 -5.44 11.91 -10.65
N TRP A 363 -4.51 12.83 -10.36
CA TRP A 363 -3.10 12.62 -10.64
C TRP A 363 -2.52 11.43 -9.87
N ALA A 364 -2.80 11.36 -8.57
CA ALA A 364 -2.36 10.26 -7.72
C ALA A 364 -3.00 8.91 -8.13
N ALA A 365 -4.28 8.92 -8.50
CA ALA A 365 -4.96 7.73 -9.01
C ALA A 365 -4.33 7.20 -10.30
N ARG A 366 -3.94 8.08 -11.23
CA ARG A 366 -3.24 7.69 -12.47
C ARG A 366 -1.84 7.11 -12.21
N LEU A 367 -1.10 7.65 -11.23
CA LEU A 367 0.19 7.07 -10.82
C LEU A 367 0.00 5.66 -10.27
N ARG A 368 -0.98 5.46 -9.37
CA ARG A 368 -1.32 4.14 -8.84
C ARG A 368 -1.76 3.18 -9.94
N LYS A 369 -2.61 3.64 -10.87
CA LYS A 369 -3.02 2.85 -12.02
C LYS A 369 -1.82 2.35 -12.83
N ALA A 370 -0.82 3.20 -13.09
CA ALA A 370 0.38 2.80 -13.82
C ALA A 370 1.17 1.70 -13.07
N GLU A 371 1.32 1.84 -11.74
CA GLU A 371 1.95 0.81 -10.91
C GLU A 371 1.18 -0.52 -10.98
N THR A 372 -0.14 -0.47 -10.84
CA THR A 372 -1.03 -1.64 -10.91
C THR A 372 -0.97 -2.33 -12.28
N LEU A 373 -0.89 -1.56 -13.37
CA LEU A 373 -0.72 -2.10 -14.72
C LEU A 373 0.60 -2.87 -14.86
N ASP A 374 1.71 -2.35 -14.33
CA ASP A 374 2.99 -3.07 -14.36
C ASP A 374 2.96 -4.36 -13.55
N GLU A 375 2.33 -4.35 -12.38
CA GLU A 375 2.13 -5.56 -11.57
C GLU A 375 1.27 -6.61 -12.29
N LEU A 376 0.33 -6.20 -13.14
CA LEU A 376 -0.45 -7.06 -14.04
C LEU A 376 0.32 -7.50 -15.29
N LYS A 377 1.61 -7.18 -15.41
CA LYS A 377 2.46 -7.44 -16.58
C LYS A 377 2.03 -6.66 -17.85
N ARG A 378 1.20 -5.64 -17.68
CA ARG A 378 0.78 -4.69 -18.72
C ARG A 378 1.74 -3.49 -18.75
N THR A 379 3.04 -3.77 -18.71
CA THR A 379 4.11 -2.77 -18.53
C THR A 379 4.13 -1.71 -19.63
N ASP A 380 3.85 -2.10 -20.87
CA ASP A 380 3.87 -1.15 -22.00
C ASP A 380 2.75 -0.08 -21.86
N GLU A 381 1.59 -0.47 -21.35
CA GLU A 381 0.51 0.46 -21.04
C GLU A 381 0.87 1.40 -19.88
N ALA A 382 1.53 0.86 -18.84
CA ALA A 382 2.03 1.65 -17.73
C ALA A 382 3.05 2.71 -18.20
N ILE A 383 4.01 2.29 -19.03
CA ILE A 383 5.02 3.18 -19.63
C ILE A 383 4.36 4.27 -20.49
N ALA A 384 3.39 3.92 -21.33
CA ALA A 384 2.67 4.87 -22.17
C ALA A 384 1.93 5.91 -21.32
N GLN A 385 1.23 5.46 -20.26
CA GLN A 385 0.54 6.35 -19.33
C GLN A 385 1.49 7.31 -18.61
N LEU A 386 2.62 6.81 -18.08
CA LEU A 386 3.59 7.65 -17.39
C LEU A 386 4.26 8.67 -18.32
N LYS A 387 4.56 8.30 -19.58
CA LYS A 387 5.05 9.23 -20.60
C LYS A 387 4.03 10.33 -20.92
N GLN A 388 2.76 9.95 -21.07
CA GLN A 388 1.68 10.90 -21.26
C GLN A 388 1.58 11.87 -20.08
N MET A 389 1.55 11.38 -18.84
CA MET A 389 1.51 12.20 -17.64
C MET A 389 2.71 13.15 -17.54
N ALA A 390 3.91 12.67 -17.87
CA ALA A 390 5.11 13.51 -17.90
C ALA A 390 5.01 14.62 -18.95
N GLY A 391 4.31 14.43 -20.06
CA GLY A 391 4.04 15.46 -21.07
C GLY A 391 2.99 16.49 -20.64
N GLU A 392 1.97 16.06 -19.88
CA GLU A 392 0.86 16.91 -19.46
C GLU A 392 1.26 17.95 -18.40
N ARG A 393 2.19 17.61 -17.50
CA ARG A 393 2.61 18.50 -16.40
C ARG A 393 4.13 18.52 -16.27
N ALA A 394 4.73 19.55 -16.81
CA ALA A 394 6.18 19.75 -16.78
C ALA A 394 6.74 20.09 -15.39
N ASP A 395 5.87 20.52 -14.47
CA ASP A 395 6.19 20.83 -13.07
C ASP A 395 6.26 19.57 -12.17
N GLN A 396 5.73 18.42 -12.63
CA GLN A 396 5.66 17.19 -11.86
C GLN A 396 6.76 16.21 -12.30
N TYR A 397 7.56 15.73 -11.37
CA TYR A 397 8.68 14.84 -11.64
C TYR A 397 8.35 13.36 -11.37
N GLU A 398 7.31 13.09 -10.58
CA GLU A 398 6.93 11.74 -10.12
C GLU A 398 6.69 10.74 -11.27
N PRO A 399 5.99 11.10 -12.36
CA PRO A 399 5.81 10.17 -13.49
C PRO A 399 7.14 9.73 -14.11
N LEU A 400 8.11 10.64 -14.18
CA LEU A 400 9.44 10.34 -14.71
C LEU A 400 10.24 9.43 -13.79
N THR A 401 10.10 9.61 -12.47
CA THR A 401 10.72 8.73 -11.48
C THR A 401 10.15 7.31 -11.59
N ARG A 402 8.80 7.17 -11.61
CA ARG A 402 8.13 5.88 -11.77
C ARG A 402 8.47 5.20 -13.09
N LEU A 403 8.52 5.98 -14.18
CA LEU A 403 8.96 5.48 -15.49
C LEU A 403 10.39 4.93 -15.42
N GLY A 404 11.30 5.66 -14.78
CA GLY A 404 12.67 5.21 -14.55
C GLY A 404 12.74 3.90 -13.76
N ASP A 405 11.94 3.78 -12.68
CA ASP A 405 11.87 2.55 -11.86
C ASP A 405 11.41 1.34 -12.69
N MET A 406 10.35 1.50 -13.51
CA MET A 406 9.84 0.45 -14.38
C MET A 406 10.86 0.04 -15.45
N LEU A 407 11.48 1.01 -16.10
CA LEU A 407 12.50 0.77 -17.12
C LEU A 407 13.72 0.06 -16.51
N ARG A 408 14.17 0.47 -15.33
CA ARG A 408 15.27 -0.18 -14.60
C ARG A 408 14.94 -1.63 -14.24
N ALA A 409 13.71 -1.89 -13.77
CA ALA A 409 13.24 -3.26 -13.49
C ALA A 409 13.23 -4.14 -14.75
N LYS A 410 12.98 -3.55 -15.92
CA LYS A 410 13.07 -4.23 -17.23
C LYS A 410 14.47 -4.25 -17.81
N LYS A 411 15.49 -3.85 -17.05
CA LYS A 411 16.90 -3.79 -17.47
C LYS A 411 17.17 -2.82 -18.65
N ARG A 412 16.25 -1.87 -18.91
CA ARG A 412 16.38 -0.79 -19.89
C ARG A 412 17.10 0.39 -19.26
N TYR A 413 18.35 0.19 -18.89
CA TYR A 413 19.10 1.07 -17.98
C TYR A 413 19.37 2.46 -18.55
N ASP A 414 19.69 2.60 -19.83
CA ASP A 414 19.92 3.91 -20.46
C ASP A 414 18.64 4.76 -20.47
N GLU A 415 17.51 4.15 -20.79
CA GLU A 415 16.22 4.85 -20.77
C GLU A 415 15.80 5.20 -19.34
N ALA A 416 16.09 4.33 -18.37
CA ALA A 416 15.86 4.62 -16.96
C ALA A 416 16.70 5.83 -16.50
N ALA A 417 18.00 5.84 -16.80
CA ALA A 417 18.90 6.95 -16.48
C ALA A 417 18.45 8.26 -17.12
N PHE A 418 17.97 8.20 -18.36
CA PHE A 418 17.40 9.37 -19.04
C PHE A 418 16.16 9.88 -18.30
N SER A 419 15.21 9.00 -17.96
CA SER A 419 13.97 9.36 -17.26
C SER A 419 14.27 10.01 -15.90
N TYR A 420 15.15 9.41 -15.11
CA TYR A 420 15.59 9.98 -13.83
C TYR A 420 16.28 11.33 -14.01
N SER A 421 17.09 11.49 -15.09
CA SER A 421 17.75 12.78 -15.35
C SER A 421 16.76 13.88 -15.68
N GLN A 422 15.69 13.56 -16.39
CA GLN A 422 14.58 14.51 -16.61
C GLN A 422 13.86 14.84 -15.29
N ALA A 423 13.66 13.84 -14.39
CA ALA A 423 13.09 14.08 -13.08
C ALA A 423 13.96 15.03 -12.25
N VAL A 424 15.27 14.78 -12.17
CA VAL A 424 16.23 15.66 -11.49
C VAL A 424 16.20 17.09 -12.06
N LYS A 425 16.13 17.22 -13.39
CA LYS A 425 16.03 18.54 -14.03
C LYS A 425 14.75 19.29 -13.64
N ARG A 426 13.62 18.58 -13.48
CA ARG A 426 12.35 19.20 -13.06
C ARG A 426 12.37 19.63 -11.60
N ILE A 427 13.00 18.84 -10.73
CA ILE A 427 13.14 19.17 -9.30
C ILE A 427 14.00 20.45 -9.13
N GLY A 428 15.04 20.62 -9.92
CA GLY A 428 16.01 21.72 -9.79
C GLY A 428 16.91 21.53 -8.57
N GLU A 429 16.58 22.15 -7.44
CA GLU A 429 17.34 22.03 -6.20
C GLU A 429 16.97 20.75 -5.45
N LEU A 430 17.94 19.85 -5.28
CA LEU A 430 17.75 18.59 -4.61
C LEU A 430 17.82 18.75 -3.08
N ALA A 431 16.87 18.17 -2.37
CA ALA A 431 16.78 18.14 -0.91
C ALA A 431 16.87 16.69 -0.39
N LYS A 432 16.93 16.55 0.95
CA LYS A 432 17.08 15.25 1.62
C LYS A 432 16.19 14.12 1.06
N PRO A 433 14.88 14.31 0.79
CA PRO A 433 14.04 13.23 0.26
C PRO A 433 14.49 12.68 -1.11
N HIS A 434 15.24 13.45 -1.89
CA HIS A 434 15.65 13.09 -3.26
C HIS A 434 16.89 12.17 -3.33
N TRP A 435 17.46 11.75 -2.18
CA TRP A 435 18.61 10.83 -2.18
C TRP A 435 18.30 9.53 -2.93
N SER A 436 17.07 9.04 -2.81
CA SER A 436 16.64 7.78 -3.45
C SER A 436 16.59 7.87 -4.98
N LEU A 437 16.25 9.05 -5.52
CA LEU A 437 16.27 9.32 -6.96
C LEU A 437 17.71 9.28 -7.52
N LEU A 438 18.65 9.93 -6.83
CA LEU A 438 20.07 9.86 -7.21
C LEU A 438 20.59 8.42 -7.09
N TYR A 439 20.25 7.71 -6.03
CA TYR A 439 20.63 6.31 -5.85
C TYR A 439 20.14 5.42 -7.00
N ALA A 440 18.85 5.54 -7.37
CA ALA A 440 18.25 4.78 -8.46
C ALA A 440 18.88 5.12 -9.82
N ARG A 441 19.18 6.41 -10.07
CA ARG A 441 19.88 6.85 -11.29
C ARG A 441 21.31 6.37 -11.33
N GLY A 442 22.02 6.40 -10.20
CA GLY A 442 23.37 5.87 -10.05
C GLY A 442 23.42 4.38 -10.40
N ILE A 443 22.47 3.58 -9.91
CA ILE A 443 22.34 2.16 -10.31
C ILE A 443 22.13 2.03 -11.82
N ALA A 444 21.26 2.84 -12.42
CA ALA A 444 21.01 2.80 -13.85
C ALA A 444 22.27 3.15 -14.65
N TYR A 445 23.05 4.15 -14.23
CA TYR A 445 24.33 4.50 -14.84
C TYR A 445 25.39 3.41 -14.68
N GLU A 446 25.49 2.79 -13.49
CA GLU A 446 26.44 1.68 -13.27
C GLU A 446 26.12 0.50 -14.20
N ARG A 447 24.84 0.11 -14.26
CA ARG A 447 24.38 -0.99 -15.11
C ARG A 447 24.53 -0.72 -16.60
N SER A 448 24.50 0.55 -17.01
CA SER A 448 24.82 0.98 -18.39
C SER A 448 26.30 1.32 -18.60
N LYS A 449 27.18 0.92 -17.66
CA LYS A 449 28.65 1.09 -17.73
C LYS A 449 29.12 2.55 -17.75
N GLN A 450 28.35 3.47 -17.20
CA GLN A 450 28.66 4.90 -17.10
C GLN A 450 29.15 5.21 -15.68
N TRP A 451 30.25 4.57 -15.22
CA TRP A 451 30.69 4.59 -13.82
C TRP A 451 30.87 5.99 -13.24
N ALA A 452 31.55 6.90 -13.94
CA ALA A 452 31.81 8.24 -13.42
C ALA A 452 30.51 9.00 -13.05
N LYS A 453 29.43 8.79 -13.82
CA LYS A 453 28.13 9.37 -13.50
C LYS A 453 27.46 8.64 -12.32
N ALA A 454 27.61 7.32 -12.26
CA ALA A 454 27.09 6.51 -11.16
C ALA A 454 27.70 6.92 -9.82
N GLU A 455 29.03 7.02 -9.77
CA GLU A 455 29.77 7.44 -8.58
C GLU A 455 29.37 8.85 -8.11
N ALA A 456 29.26 9.80 -9.05
CA ALA A 456 28.81 11.16 -8.75
C ALA A 456 27.40 11.18 -8.13
N ASP A 457 26.49 10.34 -8.61
CA ASP A 457 25.14 10.21 -8.09
C ASP A 457 25.12 9.55 -6.71
N PHE A 458 25.88 8.50 -6.47
CA PHE A 458 25.97 7.87 -5.14
C PHE A 458 26.57 8.83 -4.10
N LEU A 459 27.63 9.55 -4.46
CA LEU A 459 28.18 10.59 -3.60
C LEU A 459 27.18 11.72 -3.37
N GLY A 460 26.40 12.09 -4.39
CA GLY A 460 25.30 13.05 -4.29
C GLY A 460 24.22 12.58 -3.32
N ALA A 461 23.82 11.32 -3.41
CA ALA A 461 22.85 10.72 -2.50
C ALA A 461 23.34 10.74 -1.05
N LEU A 462 24.64 10.45 -0.81
CA LEU A 462 25.24 10.53 0.52
C LEU A 462 25.38 11.97 1.04
N ARG A 463 25.57 12.97 0.18
CA ARG A 463 25.50 14.39 0.63
C ARG A 463 24.10 14.75 1.14
N LEU A 464 23.04 14.24 0.51
CA LEU A 464 21.66 14.47 0.93
C LEU A 464 21.28 13.65 2.16
N SER A 465 21.81 12.42 2.28
CA SER A 465 21.52 11.48 3.37
C SER A 465 22.77 10.69 3.73
N PRO A 466 23.68 11.23 4.58
CA PRO A 466 24.99 10.64 4.85
C PRO A 466 24.97 9.23 5.46
N GLU A 467 23.96 8.92 6.25
CA GLU A 467 23.79 7.65 6.95
C GLU A 467 22.87 6.67 6.19
N GLN A 468 22.80 6.75 4.85
CA GLN A 468 21.94 5.88 4.09
C GLN A 468 22.60 4.52 3.83
N PRO A 469 22.19 3.43 4.53
CA PRO A 469 22.94 2.18 4.53
C PRO A 469 22.99 1.52 3.15
N PHE A 470 21.95 1.66 2.34
CA PHE A 470 21.93 1.08 0.99
C PHE A 470 22.92 1.78 0.05
N VAL A 471 23.06 3.10 0.15
CA VAL A 471 24.01 3.85 -0.67
C VAL A 471 25.44 3.59 -0.22
N LEU A 472 25.68 3.59 1.11
CA LEU A 472 26.98 3.24 1.69
C LEU A 472 27.44 1.85 1.24
N ASN A 473 26.53 0.87 1.32
CA ASN A 473 26.82 -0.51 0.89
C ASN A 473 27.10 -0.60 -0.60
N TYR A 474 26.23 -0.01 -1.43
CA TYR A 474 26.34 -0.15 -2.89
C TYR A 474 27.60 0.52 -3.44
N LEU A 475 27.87 1.76 -3.01
CA LEU A 475 29.08 2.48 -3.45
C LEU A 475 30.34 1.80 -2.93
N GLY A 476 30.38 1.40 -1.66
CA GLY A 476 31.53 0.70 -1.07
C GLY A 476 31.82 -0.61 -1.78
N TYR A 477 30.78 -1.42 -2.02
CA TYR A 477 30.91 -2.68 -2.77
C TYR A 477 31.43 -2.44 -4.18
N SER A 478 30.86 -1.47 -4.91
CA SER A 478 31.29 -1.15 -6.28
C SER A 478 32.74 -0.67 -6.35
N TRP A 479 33.21 0.08 -5.37
CA TRP A 479 34.62 0.48 -5.28
C TRP A 479 35.55 -0.71 -5.05
N VAL A 480 35.18 -1.62 -4.15
CA VAL A 480 35.98 -2.84 -3.88
C VAL A 480 36.06 -3.75 -5.12
N ASP A 481 34.93 -3.91 -5.80
CA ASP A 481 34.91 -4.73 -7.04
C ASP A 481 35.83 -4.17 -8.13
N GLN A 482 35.92 -2.84 -8.21
CA GLN A 482 36.84 -2.15 -9.14
C GLN A 482 38.25 -1.93 -8.60
N GLY A 483 38.54 -2.31 -7.36
CA GLY A 483 39.85 -2.08 -6.72
C GLY A 483 40.11 -0.62 -6.34
N LEU A 484 39.06 0.19 -6.20
CA LEU A 484 39.13 1.63 -5.90
C LEU A 484 38.85 1.90 -4.40
N HIS A 485 39.54 2.87 -3.83
CA HIS A 485 39.25 3.42 -2.49
C HIS A 485 39.03 2.37 -1.38
N LEU A 486 39.80 1.29 -1.36
CA LEU A 486 39.56 0.08 -0.56
C LEU A 486 39.29 0.34 0.93
N ASP A 487 40.12 1.17 1.57
CA ASP A 487 39.95 1.49 3.01
C ASP A 487 38.66 2.26 3.29
N ARG A 488 38.37 3.25 2.44
CA ARG A 488 37.13 4.03 2.54
C ARG A 488 35.91 3.16 2.28
N ALA A 489 35.98 2.30 1.29
CA ALA A 489 34.92 1.35 0.94
C ALA A 489 34.61 0.39 2.10
N LYS A 490 35.66 -0.17 2.75
CA LYS A 490 35.50 -1.01 3.94
C LYS A 490 34.77 -0.26 5.05
N GLY A 491 35.21 0.96 5.40
CA GLY A 491 34.58 1.77 6.46
C GLY A 491 33.11 2.09 6.16
N MET A 492 32.77 2.34 4.89
CA MET A 492 31.39 2.59 4.47
C MET A 492 30.50 1.35 4.66
N ILE A 493 30.99 0.17 4.27
CA ILE A 493 30.21 -1.08 4.41
C ILE A 493 30.11 -1.49 5.89
N GLU A 494 31.18 -1.31 6.68
CA GLU A 494 31.12 -1.50 8.13
C GLU A 494 30.06 -0.60 8.77
N ARG A 495 29.97 0.68 8.34
CA ARG A 495 28.93 1.59 8.80
C ARG A 495 27.53 1.14 8.35
N ALA A 496 27.38 0.65 7.13
CA ALA A 496 26.11 0.09 6.64
C ALA A 496 25.67 -1.12 7.49
N VAL A 497 26.58 -2.02 7.87
CA VAL A 497 26.29 -3.15 8.77
C VAL A 497 25.89 -2.67 10.17
N GLN A 498 26.55 -1.64 10.75
CA GLN A 498 26.15 -1.07 12.03
C GLN A 498 24.73 -0.52 12.00
N LEU A 499 24.34 0.14 10.90
CA LEU A 499 23.01 0.70 10.70
C LEU A 499 21.94 -0.38 10.45
N ARG A 500 22.34 -1.50 9.81
CA ARG A 500 21.47 -2.63 9.47
C ARG A 500 22.10 -4.00 9.76
N PRO A 501 22.30 -4.36 11.03
CA PRO A 501 23.05 -5.56 11.42
C PRO A 501 22.35 -6.89 11.08
N ASN A 502 21.07 -6.85 10.76
CA ASN A 502 20.25 -8.02 10.40
C ASN A 502 19.87 -8.05 8.89
N ASP A 503 20.48 -7.19 8.08
CA ASP A 503 20.32 -7.27 6.63
C ASP A 503 21.39 -8.18 6.05
N GLY A 504 21.00 -9.41 5.65
CA GLY A 504 21.93 -10.44 5.17
C GLY A 504 22.73 -10.02 3.95
N TYR A 505 22.17 -9.19 3.06
CA TYR A 505 22.88 -8.69 1.87
C TYR A 505 23.96 -7.68 2.22
N ILE A 506 23.72 -6.80 3.20
CA ILE A 506 24.71 -5.84 3.68
C ILE A 506 25.83 -6.57 4.45
N VAL A 507 25.47 -7.58 5.24
CA VAL A 507 26.45 -8.41 5.96
C VAL A 507 27.30 -9.24 4.98
N ASP A 508 26.70 -9.80 3.93
CA ASP A 508 27.41 -10.49 2.84
C ASP A 508 28.41 -9.56 2.15
N SER A 509 27.99 -8.34 1.83
CA SER A 509 28.90 -7.34 1.21
C SER A 509 30.13 -7.08 2.07
N LEU A 510 29.99 -7.01 3.42
CA LEU A 510 31.15 -6.89 4.28
C LEU A 510 32.04 -8.14 4.24
N GLY A 511 31.44 -9.33 4.25
CA GLY A 511 32.18 -10.58 4.12
C GLY A 511 32.96 -10.65 2.82
N TRP A 512 32.33 -10.26 1.71
CA TRP A 512 32.98 -10.23 0.39
C TRP A 512 34.12 -9.21 0.32
N VAL A 513 33.94 -8.02 0.89
CA VAL A 513 35.00 -7.00 0.98
C VAL A 513 36.20 -7.52 1.77
N LEU A 514 36.00 -8.16 2.91
CA LEU A 514 37.07 -8.78 3.68
C LEU A 514 37.79 -9.87 2.87
N PHE A 515 37.04 -10.68 2.13
CA PHE A 515 37.59 -11.69 1.24
C PHE A 515 38.50 -11.06 0.15
N ARG A 516 38.05 -9.99 -0.49
CA ARG A 516 38.82 -9.25 -1.51
C ARG A 516 40.06 -8.57 -0.90
N LEU A 517 40.02 -8.16 0.36
CA LEU A 517 41.15 -7.63 1.12
C LEU A 517 42.06 -8.73 1.70
N ARG A 518 41.78 -10.02 1.43
CA ARG A 518 42.48 -11.20 1.92
C ARG A 518 42.39 -11.47 3.43
N ASP A 519 41.47 -10.82 4.14
CA ASP A 519 41.09 -11.22 5.51
C ASP A 519 40.06 -12.37 5.40
N PHE A 520 40.58 -13.58 5.11
CA PHE A 520 39.72 -14.74 4.85
C PHE A 520 38.99 -15.24 6.10
N GLU A 521 39.60 -15.17 7.26
CA GLU A 521 39.00 -15.52 8.55
C GLU A 521 37.87 -14.52 8.90
N GLY A 522 38.12 -13.23 8.72
CA GLY A 522 37.11 -12.19 8.88
C GLY A 522 35.95 -12.38 7.91
N ALA A 523 36.25 -12.69 6.65
CA ALA A 523 35.26 -12.99 5.62
C ALA A 523 34.37 -14.17 6.02
N ALA A 524 34.99 -15.31 6.42
CA ALA A 524 34.23 -16.50 6.81
C ALA A 524 33.25 -16.20 7.94
N ARG A 525 33.70 -15.53 9.01
CA ARG A 525 32.81 -15.14 10.15
C ARG A 525 31.63 -14.27 9.71
N ARG A 526 31.86 -13.31 8.80
CA ARG A 526 30.77 -12.42 8.34
C ARG A 526 29.83 -13.15 7.39
N LEU A 527 30.33 -13.97 6.49
CA LEU A 527 29.54 -14.76 5.55
C LEU A 527 28.73 -15.87 6.25
N GLU A 528 29.26 -16.49 7.31
CA GLU A 528 28.48 -17.38 8.19
C GLU A 528 27.25 -16.65 8.76
N ARG A 529 27.43 -15.41 9.24
CA ARG A 529 26.31 -14.60 9.70
C ARG A 529 25.34 -14.24 8.59
N ALA A 530 25.83 -13.93 7.38
CA ALA A 530 24.99 -13.63 6.23
C ALA A 530 24.13 -14.83 5.80
N VAL A 531 24.70 -16.05 5.80
CA VAL A 531 23.95 -17.31 5.52
C VAL A 531 22.89 -17.57 6.59
N ILE A 532 23.16 -17.30 7.87
CA ILE A 532 22.14 -17.43 8.93
C ILE A 532 20.96 -16.48 8.67
N LEU A 533 21.21 -15.27 8.18
CA LEU A 533 20.20 -14.27 7.88
C LEU A 533 19.46 -14.56 6.56
N ARG A 534 20.14 -15.18 5.59
CA ARG A 534 19.64 -15.51 4.25
C ARG A 534 20.13 -16.89 3.79
N PRO A 535 19.61 -17.98 4.35
CA PRO A 535 20.08 -19.33 4.06
C PRO A 535 19.68 -19.83 2.67
N ASP A 536 18.75 -19.15 2.03
CA ASP A 536 18.16 -19.46 0.72
C ASP A 536 18.75 -18.62 -0.44
N ASP A 537 19.75 -17.78 -0.18
CA ASP A 537 20.39 -16.98 -1.23
C ASP A 537 21.58 -17.72 -1.84
N PRO A 538 21.59 -17.99 -3.17
CA PRO A 538 22.66 -18.75 -3.82
C PRO A 538 24.01 -18.01 -3.80
N THR A 539 24.03 -16.68 -3.93
CA THR A 539 25.25 -15.88 -3.98
C THR A 539 25.95 -15.86 -2.63
N ILE A 540 25.17 -15.67 -1.55
CA ILE A 540 25.71 -15.66 -0.18
C ILE A 540 26.32 -17.02 0.16
N ASN A 541 25.67 -18.13 -0.25
CA ASN A 541 26.22 -19.48 -0.06
C ASN A 541 27.49 -19.69 -0.90
N ASP A 542 27.56 -19.17 -2.14
CA ASP A 542 28.77 -19.25 -2.98
C ASP A 542 29.94 -18.47 -2.36
N HIS A 543 29.69 -17.24 -1.88
CA HIS A 543 30.69 -16.43 -1.20
C HIS A 543 31.23 -17.11 0.07
N LEU A 544 30.35 -17.73 0.88
CA LEU A 544 30.79 -18.48 2.06
C LEU A 544 31.65 -19.68 1.67
N GLY A 545 31.28 -20.40 0.59
CA GLY A 545 32.10 -21.48 0.03
C GLY A 545 33.49 -21.02 -0.34
N ASP A 546 33.58 -19.85 -0.99
CA ASP A 546 34.88 -19.26 -1.38
C ASP A 546 35.73 -18.90 -0.15
N ALA A 547 35.11 -18.32 0.90
CA ALA A 547 35.81 -17.98 2.13
C ALA A 547 36.28 -19.23 2.88
N TYR A 548 35.42 -20.24 3.03
CA TYR A 548 35.80 -21.52 3.64
C TYR A 548 36.97 -22.20 2.93
N TRP A 549 36.98 -22.18 1.60
CA TRP A 549 38.11 -22.74 0.82
C TRP A 549 39.42 -22.05 1.17
N ARG A 550 39.43 -20.70 1.31
CA ARG A 550 40.62 -19.92 1.63
C ARG A 550 41.16 -20.14 3.04
N VAL A 551 40.29 -20.50 3.98
CA VAL A 551 40.70 -20.85 5.36
C VAL A 551 40.94 -22.35 5.57
N GLY A 552 40.97 -23.16 4.50
CA GLY A 552 41.27 -24.59 4.56
C GLY A 552 40.10 -25.50 4.93
N ARG A 553 38.88 -24.95 5.06
CA ARG A 553 37.66 -25.71 5.37
C ARG A 553 37.04 -26.26 4.08
N PHE A 554 37.75 -27.18 3.43
CA PHE A 554 37.42 -27.64 2.06
C PHE A 554 36.12 -28.43 1.96
N LEU A 555 35.76 -29.19 2.97
CA LEU A 555 34.49 -29.95 2.98
C LEU A 555 33.28 -29.01 3.09
N GLU A 556 33.35 -28.07 4.03
CA GLU A 556 32.29 -27.06 4.20
C GLU A 556 32.17 -26.16 2.96
N ALA A 557 33.29 -25.79 2.33
CA ALA A 557 33.28 -25.04 1.07
C ALA A 557 32.50 -25.76 -0.02
N ARG A 558 32.76 -27.05 -0.22
CA ARG A 558 32.01 -27.87 -1.20
C ARG A 558 30.56 -28.04 -0.84
N PHE A 559 30.23 -28.08 0.46
CA PHE A 559 28.84 -28.12 0.90
C PHE A 559 28.11 -26.82 0.53
N GLN A 560 28.71 -25.66 0.79
CA GLN A 560 28.11 -24.37 0.47
C GLN A 560 27.96 -24.17 -1.05
N TRP A 561 28.92 -24.55 -1.88
CA TRP A 561 28.79 -24.48 -3.34
C TRP A 561 27.69 -25.43 -3.88
N ARG A 562 27.51 -26.64 -3.31
CA ARG A 562 26.37 -27.52 -3.64
C ARG A 562 25.05 -26.86 -3.23
N ARG A 563 25.04 -26.24 -2.07
CA ARG A 563 23.86 -25.51 -1.58
C ARG A 563 23.51 -24.37 -2.53
N ALA A 564 24.50 -23.56 -2.93
CA ALA A 564 24.31 -22.49 -3.90
C ALA A 564 23.68 -22.99 -5.20
N LEU A 565 24.16 -24.12 -5.75
CA LEU A 565 23.59 -24.72 -6.96
C LEU A 565 22.16 -25.23 -6.77
N SER A 566 21.79 -25.67 -5.57
CA SER A 566 20.42 -26.16 -5.28
C SER A 566 19.40 -25.03 -5.10
N LEU A 567 19.86 -23.78 -5.04
CA LEU A 567 19.04 -22.59 -4.80
C LEU A 567 18.73 -21.78 -6.07
N ASP A 568 18.86 -22.42 -7.25
CA ASP A 568 18.58 -21.82 -8.56
C ASP A 568 19.38 -20.51 -8.82
N PRO A 569 20.73 -20.55 -8.82
CA PRO A 569 21.56 -19.39 -9.08
C PRO A 569 21.40 -18.87 -10.50
N ASP A 570 21.88 -17.64 -10.76
CA ASP A 570 21.90 -17.10 -12.13
C ASP A 570 22.61 -18.10 -13.08
N LYS A 571 22.00 -18.39 -14.21
CA LYS A 571 22.50 -19.34 -15.22
C LYS A 571 23.95 -19.09 -15.62
N LYS A 572 24.42 -17.84 -15.53
CA LYS A 572 25.79 -17.45 -15.82
C LYS A 572 26.80 -17.88 -14.76
N GLU A 573 26.35 -18.05 -13.52
CA GLU A 573 27.20 -18.43 -12.38
C GLU A 573 27.35 -19.94 -12.24
N ILE A 574 26.37 -20.71 -12.72
CA ILE A 574 26.36 -22.18 -12.64
C ILE A 574 27.68 -22.81 -13.08
N PRO A 575 28.25 -22.49 -14.26
CA PRO A 575 29.50 -23.09 -14.69
C PRO A 575 30.68 -22.76 -13.76
N THR A 576 30.70 -21.56 -13.19
CA THR A 576 31.74 -21.11 -12.26
C THR A 576 31.66 -21.89 -10.94
N ILE A 577 30.49 -22.03 -10.37
CA ILE A 577 30.27 -22.77 -9.12
C ILE A 577 30.56 -24.26 -9.31
N GLN A 578 30.16 -24.84 -10.45
CA GLN A 578 30.49 -26.22 -10.79
C GLN A 578 32.01 -26.46 -10.90
N LYS A 579 32.74 -25.51 -11.50
CA LYS A 579 34.21 -25.57 -11.57
C LYS A 579 34.86 -25.50 -10.19
N LYS A 580 34.34 -24.63 -9.28
CA LYS A 580 34.77 -24.55 -7.88
C LYS A 580 34.57 -25.89 -7.15
N LEU A 581 33.43 -26.53 -7.36
CA LEU A 581 33.11 -27.85 -6.78
C LEU A 581 34.10 -28.94 -7.20
N GLN A 582 34.50 -28.96 -8.48
CA GLN A 582 35.38 -29.99 -9.03
C GLN A 582 36.85 -29.77 -8.65
N ARG A 583 37.33 -28.53 -8.74
CA ARG A 583 38.77 -28.21 -8.71
C ARG A 583 39.18 -27.31 -7.54
N GLY A 584 38.20 -26.79 -6.75
CA GLY A 584 38.45 -25.76 -5.77
C GLY A 584 38.69 -24.38 -6.41
N LEU A 585 39.13 -23.43 -5.59
CA LEU A 585 39.61 -22.13 -6.07
C LEU A 585 41.08 -22.24 -6.45
N ALA A 586 41.46 -21.63 -7.58
CA ALA A 586 42.85 -21.50 -7.96
C ALA A 586 43.65 -20.72 -6.90
N ASP A 587 44.91 -21.06 -6.73
CA ASP A 587 45.81 -20.33 -5.85
C ASP A 587 45.92 -18.87 -6.30
N VAL A 588 45.88 -17.94 -5.35
CA VAL A 588 46.09 -16.53 -5.64
C VAL A 588 47.57 -16.33 -5.86
N PRO A 589 48.00 -15.82 -7.03
CA PRO A 589 49.41 -15.51 -7.23
C PRO A 589 49.90 -14.61 -6.07
N THR A 590 50.96 -15.05 -5.40
CA THR A 590 51.66 -14.19 -4.44
C THR A 590 52.25 -13.03 -5.23
N LYS A 591 51.64 -11.84 -5.10
CA LYS A 591 52.30 -10.62 -5.54
C LYS A 591 53.59 -10.48 -4.74
N ASP A 592 54.71 -10.61 -5.40
CA ASP A 592 56.04 -10.36 -4.81
C ASP A 592 56.01 -9.07 -3.98
N ARG A 593 56.32 -9.21 -2.70
CA ARG A 593 56.67 -8.07 -1.84
C ARG A 593 58.07 -7.60 -2.27
N ARG A 594 58.16 -6.89 -3.38
CA ARG A 594 59.33 -6.10 -3.74
C ARG A 594 58.87 -4.80 -4.40
N GLY A 595 59.05 -3.71 -3.70
CA GLY A 595 58.87 -2.32 -4.15
C GLY A 595 58.14 -1.49 -3.16
#